data_d1b552ebe14c86c2787be57b801ed464
#
_entry.id   d1b552ebe14c86c2787be57b801ed464
#
_cell.length_a   1.000
_cell.length_b   1.000
_cell.length_c   1.000
_cell.angle_alpha   90.00
_cell.angle_beta   90.00
_cell.angle_gamma   90.00
#
_symmetry.space_group_name_H-M   'P 1'
#
loop_
_entity.id
_entity.type
_entity.pdbx_description
1 polymer ?
#
loop_
_entity_poly.entity_id
_entity_poly.type
_entity_poly.pdbx_seq_one_letter_code
_entity_poly.pdbx_strand_id
1 'polypeptide(L)'
;MEPQKEPNPNYLPYPPQPQSTDDEIDLRELFKTLWKGKWIIIATTFVFAIGSVLYALSLPNIYKADALLAPAESSNGGGLSKMASQLGGLAALAGVNFGSGESSQTDLAVHVMKSRQFVESFINKHDLLVPLMAAKGWDLANNTLILDEELYNSATGEWLREPDGLRGATPTAQEAFEVFNKEVLSVSQDKESGLYTVSVKYYSPYVAQQWVNWLIEDINKVMRERTIKETSQNLKYLNTQLQKTAIAEMQSTFYKLIEEQTKSLMLAEVQDEFVFKIIDPPVLPEIKSSPKRTMICLLGTVLGFVLGMVVILLKLFFRKNNCKIDNS
;
A
#
# COMPACT_ATOMS: atom_id res chain seq x y z
N MET A 1 -70.38 -55.91 34.03
CA MET A 1 -69.37 -56.88 34.58
C MET A 1 -68.24 -56.98 33.55
N GLU A 2 -67.19 -56.11 33.69
CA GLU A 2 -66.01 -56.20 32.88
C GLU A 2 -64.90 -56.93 33.66
N PRO A 3 -64.17 -57.86 33.03
CA PRO A 3 -63.15 -58.62 33.73
C PRO A 3 -61.86 -57.76 33.88
N GLN A 4 -61.39 -57.69 35.12
CA GLN A 4 -60.10 -57.09 35.48
C GLN A 4 -58.96 -57.88 34.83
N LYS A 5 -58.09 -57.21 34.15
CA LYS A 5 -56.88 -57.73 33.53
C LYS A 5 -55.79 -57.81 34.61
N GLU A 6 -55.32 -58.98 34.93
CA GLU A 6 -54.21 -59.21 35.87
C GLU A 6 -52.90 -58.60 35.37
N PRO A 7 -52.02 -58.06 36.24
CA PRO A 7 -50.74 -57.54 35.84
C PRO A 7 -49.73 -58.64 35.51
N ASN A 8 -49.08 -58.53 34.41
CA ASN A 8 -48.06 -59.43 33.89
C ASN A 8 -46.77 -59.32 34.75
N PRO A 9 -46.28 -60.43 35.38
CA PRO A 9 -45.18 -60.36 36.34
C PRO A 9 -43.77 -60.33 35.76
N ASN A 10 -43.60 -59.92 34.48
CA ASN A 10 -42.30 -60.04 33.83
C ASN A 10 -41.69 -58.66 33.35
N TYR A 11 -42.04 -57.61 34.04
CA TYR A 11 -41.31 -56.36 33.86
C TYR A 11 -40.17 -56.26 34.89
N LEU A 12 -39.01 -56.78 34.53
CA LEU A 12 -37.75 -56.39 35.19
C LEU A 12 -37.45 -54.97 34.88
N PRO A 13 -37.21 -54.07 35.85
CA PRO A 13 -36.75 -52.70 35.57
C PRO A 13 -35.38 -52.77 34.90
N TYR A 14 -35.26 -52.15 33.73
CA TYR A 14 -33.98 -51.96 33.10
C TYR A 14 -33.05 -51.29 34.10
N PRO A 15 -31.80 -51.73 34.25
CA PRO A 15 -30.82 -51.03 35.05
C PRO A 15 -30.61 -49.65 34.44
N PRO A 16 -30.46 -48.58 35.26
CA PRO A 16 -30.18 -47.25 34.74
C PRO A 16 -28.93 -47.31 33.89
N GLN A 17 -29.05 -46.94 32.61
CA GLN A 17 -27.87 -46.75 31.74
C GLN A 17 -26.95 -45.76 32.44
N PRO A 18 -25.63 -46.07 32.53
CA PRO A 18 -24.70 -45.07 33.01
C PRO A 18 -24.80 -43.89 32.06
N GLN A 19 -25.27 -42.75 32.58
CA GLN A 19 -25.16 -41.48 31.88
C GLN A 19 -23.69 -41.30 31.52
N SER A 20 -23.40 -41.35 30.23
CA SER A 20 -22.13 -40.84 29.72
C SER A 20 -22.00 -39.45 30.28
N THR A 21 -21.11 -39.26 31.23
CA THR A 21 -20.64 -37.93 31.59
C THR A 21 -20.02 -37.38 30.32
N ASP A 22 -20.83 -36.67 29.57
CA ASP A 22 -20.32 -35.77 28.54
C ASP A 22 -19.18 -34.99 29.18
N ASP A 23 -18.06 -34.95 28.49
CA ASP A 23 -16.88 -34.14 28.86
C ASP A 23 -17.27 -32.65 28.79
N GLU A 24 -18.24 -32.22 29.63
CA GLU A 24 -18.55 -30.84 29.86
C GLU A 24 -17.30 -30.24 30.50
N ILE A 25 -16.62 -29.39 29.74
CA ILE A 25 -15.49 -28.59 30.24
C ILE A 25 -16.09 -27.68 31.32
N ASP A 26 -15.93 -28.05 32.60
CA ASP A 26 -16.39 -27.24 33.71
C ASP A 26 -15.58 -25.91 33.72
N LEU A 27 -16.21 -24.84 33.24
CA LEU A 27 -15.64 -23.49 33.19
C LEU A 27 -15.13 -23.03 34.57
N ARG A 28 -15.72 -23.53 35.66
CA ARG A 28 -15.26 -23.29 37.02
C ARG A 28 -13.91 -23.92 37.31
N GLU A 29 -13.70 -25.13 36.86
CA GLU A 29 -12.46 -25.88 37.04
C GLU A 29 -11.33 -25.22 36.21
N LEU A 30 -11.66 -24.79 35.00
CA LEU A 30 -10.75 -24.04 34.12
C LEU A 30 -10.34 -22.71 34.76
N PHE A 31 -11.27 -21.94 35.29
CA PHE A 31 -10.97 -20.69 35.97
C PHE A 31 -10.13 -20.87 37.24
N LYS A 32 -10.43 -21.86 38.05
CA LYS A 32 -9.68 -22.21 39.25
C LYS A 32 -8.24 -22.61 38.95
N THR A 33 -8.02 -23.23 37.83
CA THR A 33 -6.69 -23.66 37.40
C THR A 33 -5.89 -22.52 36.80
N LEU A 34 -6.51 -21.63 36.00
CA LEU A 34 -5.89 -20.39 35.55
C LEU A 34 -5.46 -19.52 36.75
N TRP A 35 -6.31 -19.48 37.80
CA TRP A 35 -5.98 -18.74 39.03
C TRP A 35 -4.80 -19.32 39.80
N LYS A 36 -4.67 -20.65 39.86
CA LYS A 36 -3.51 -21.33 40.45
C LYS A 36 -2.23 -21.10 39.66
N GLY A 37 -2.34 -20.95 38.33
CA GLY A 37 -1.23 -20.65 37.42
C GLY A 37 -0.93 -19.18 37.20
N LYS A 38 -1.58 -18.26 37.90
CA LYS A 38 -1.46 -16.81 37.68
C LYS A 38 -0.02 -16.29 37.61
N TRP A 39 0.90 -16.84 38.40
CA TRP A 39 2.32 -16.45 38.40
C TRP A 39 3.02 -16.78 37.07
N ILE A 40 2.63 -17.89 36.40
CA ILE A 40 3.16 -18.26 35.09
C ILE A 40 2.63 -17.26 34.06
N ILE A 41 1.34 -16.93 34.09
CA ILE A 41 0.74 -15.94 33.17
C ILE A 41 1.43 -14.59 33.35
N ILE A 42 1.57 -14.12 34.62
CA ILE A 42 2.22 -12.85 34.91
C ILE A 42 3.67 -12.83 34.42
N ALA A 43 4.43 -13.89 34.67
CA ALA A 43 5.81 -13.99 34.25
C ALA A 43 5.97 -13.99 32.71
N THR A 44 5.15 -14.78 32.01
CA THR A 44 5.18 -14.81 30.53
C THR A 44 4.76 -13.47 29.94
N THR A 45 3.68 -12.89 30.43
CA THR A 45 3.21 -11.55 29.98
C THR A 45 4.27 -10.49 30.20
N PHE A 46 4.95 -10.51 31.37
CA PHE A 46 6.00 -9.55 31.71
C PHE A 46 7.23 -9.69 30.79
N VAL A 47 7.68 -10.91 30.50
CA VAL A 47 8.79 -11.16 29.58
C VAL A 47 8.46 -10.66 28.18
N PHE A 48 7.26 -10.96 27.66
CA PHE A 48 6.80 -10.49 26.35
C PHE A 48 6.60 -8.98 26.31
N ALA A 49 6.13 -8.36 27.39
CA ALA A 49 6.00 -6.91 27.49
C ALA A 49 7.37 -6.22 27.41
N ILE A 50 8.37 -6.69 28.16
CA ILE A 50 9.73 -6.13 28.09
C ILE A 50 10.32 -6.35 26.69
N GLY A 51 10.21 -7.56 26.15
CA GLY A 51 10.69 -7.87 24.80
C GLY A 51 10.07 -6.98 23.72
N SER A 52 8.74 -6.74 23.81
CA SER A 52 8.03 -5.86 22.87
C SER A 52 8.45 -4.38 22.99
N VAL A 53 8.75 -3.89 24.20
CA VAL A 53 9.28 -2.54 24.41
C VAL A 53 10.68 -2.41 23.82
N LEU A 54 11.58 -3.35 24.10
CA LEU A 54 12.94 -3.33 23.52
C LEU A 54 12.90 -3.39 22.00
N TYR A 55 12.07 -4.24 21.43
CA TYR A 55 11.86 -4.32 19.99
C TYR A 55 11.29 -3.02 19.42
N ALA A 56 10.28 -2.42 20.05
CA ALA A 56 9.69 -1.17 19.59
C ALA A 56 10.67 0.02 19.64
N LEU A 57 11.63 -0.01 20.58
CA LEU A 57 12.68 1.01 20.70
C LEU A 57 13.81 0.83 19.67
N SER A 58 14.10 -0.39 19.24
CA SER A 58 15.13 -0.66 18.22
C SER A 58 14.72 -0.25 16.80
N LEU A 59 13.41 -0.09 16.54
CA LEU A 59 12.91 0.30 15.22
C LEU A 59 13.15 1.79 14.96
N PRO A 60 13.65 2.16 13.75
CA PRO A 60 13.89 3.55 13.37
C PRO A 60 12.57 4.32 13.22
N ASN A 61 12.63 5.62 13.43
CA ASN A 61 11.48 6.50 13.19
C ASN A 61 11.34 6.75 11.68
N ILE A 62 10.11 6.70 11.18
CA ILE A 62 9.75 6.99 9.79
C ILE A 62 8.76 8.15 9.80
N TYR A 63 9.03 9.15 8.97
CA TYR A 63 8.19 10.31 8.75
C TYR A 63 7.45 10.15 7.42
N LYS A 64 6.27 10.75 7.33
CA LYS A 64 5.43 10.71 6.14
C LYS A 64 5.11 12.14 5.73
N ALA A 65 5.54 12.54 4.55
CA ALA A 65 5.12 13.78 3.92
C ALA A 65 4.03 13.49 2.90
N ASP A 66 3.00 14.32 2.87
CA ASP A 66 1.83 14.19 2.02
C ASP A 66 1.61 15.48 1.22
N ALA A 67 1.16 15.33 -0.03
CA ALA A 67 0.61 16.41 -0.82
C ALA A 67 -0.78 16.04 -1.32
N LEU A 68 -1.70 17.00 -1.32
CA LEU A 68 -3.04 16.84 -1.87
C LEU A 68 -3.11 17.48 -3.25
N LEU A 69 -3.52 16.70 -4.24
CA LEU A 69 -3.51 17.05 -5.64
C LEU A 69 -4.93 16.94 -6.23
N ALA A 70 -5.30 17.90 -7.05
CA ALA A 70 -6.47 17.79 -7.91
C ALA A 70 -6.05 17.41 -9.33
N PRO A 71 -6.90 16.70 -10.09
CA PRO A 71 -6.74 16.61 -11.54
C PRO A 71 -6.64 18.03 -12.14
N ALA A 72 -5.63 18.29 -12.95
CA ALA A 72 -5.61 19.51 -13.74
C ALA A 72 -6.71 19.42 -14.80
N GLU A 73 -7.55 20.43 -14.88
CA GLU A 73 -8.60 20.49 -15.91
C GLU A 73 -7.91 20.48 -17.29
N SER A 74 -7.97 19.33 -17.96
CA SER A 74 -7.53 19.28 -19.34
C SER A 74 -8.57 20.00 -20.20
N SER A 75 -8.23 21.15 -20.73
CA SER A 75 -9.07 21.88 -21.70
C SER A 75 -9.35 21.07 -22.98
N ASN A 76 -8.82 19.86 -23.06
CA ASN A 76 -9.02 18.90 -24.15
C ASN A 76 -10.38 18.17 -24.07
N GLY A 77 -11.07 18.18 -22.91
CA GLY A 77 -12.37 17.54 -22.75
C GLY A 77 -13.55 18.28 -23.41
N GLY A 78 -13.42 19.59 -23.65
CA GLY A 78 -14.55 20.42 -24.08
C GLY A 78 -14.99 20.25 -25.54
N GLY A 79 -14.08 19.98 -26.46
CA GLY A 79 -14.40 19.85 -27.89
C GLY A 79 -14.73 18.42 -28.31
N LEU A 80 -13.84 17.50 -27.95
CA LEU A 80 -14.00 16.09 -28.30
C LEU A 80 -15.13 15.42 -27.50
N SER A 81 -15.32 15.78 -26.23
CA SER A 81 -16.43 15.26 -25.40
C SER A 81 -17.79 15.78 -25.84
N LYS A 82 -17.88 17.05 -26.30
CA LYS A 82 -19.11 17.56 -26.94
C LYS A 82 -19.40 16.86 -28.27
N MET A 83 -18.37 16.59 -29.06
CA MET A 83 -18.50 15.86 -30.32
C MET A 83 -18.78 14.37 -30.06
N ALA A 84 -18.15 13.77 -29.03
CA ALA A 84 -18.44 12.42 -28.57
C ALA A 84 -19.85 12.30 -27.96
N SER A 85 -20.37 13.32 -27.26
CA SER A 85 -21.76 13.33 -26.78
C SER A 85 -22.79 13.47 -27.92
N GLN A 86 -22.44 14.18 -28.98
CA GLN A 86 -23.27 14.29 -30.17
C GLN A 86 -23.22 13.01 -31.05
N LEU A 87 -22.09 12.31 -31.08
CA LEU A 87 -21.91 11.03 -31.74
C LEU A 87 -22.10 9.82 -30.81
N GLY A 88 -22.26 10.06 -29.50
CA GLY A 88 -22.34 9.04 -28.46
C GLY A 88 -23.49 8.06 -28.64
N GLY A 89 -24.60 8.50 -29.28
CA GLY A 89 -25.69 7.62 -29.68
C GLY A 89 -25.29 6.57 -30.73
N LEU A 90 -24.37 6.89 -31.63
CA LEU A 90 -23.84 5.97 -32.64
C LEU A 90 -22.68 5.12 -32.09
N ALA A 91 -21.87 5.66 -31.20
CA ALA A 91 -20.79 4.94 -30.54
C ALA A 91 -21.29 3.90 -29.52
N ALA A 92 -22.39 4.19 -28.81
CA ALA A 92 -23.06 3.22 -27.94
C ALA A 92 -23.63 2.03 -28.71
N LEU A 93 -24.13 2.25 -29.95
CA LEU A 93 -24.53 1.17 -30.84
C LEU A 93 -23.38 0.34 -31.39
N ALA A 94 -22.18 0.92 -31.47
CA ALA A 94 -20.95 0.22 -31.87
C ALA A 94 -20.21 -0.45 -30.69
N GLY A 95 -20.75 -0.38 -29.46
CA GLY A 95 -20.13 -0.97 -28.26
C GLY A 95 -18.86 -0.28 -27.79
N VAL A 96 -18.54 0.91 -28.32
CA VAL A 96 -17.37 1.70 -27.93
C VAL A 96 -17.80 2.69 -26.84
N ASN A 97 -17.39 2.41 -25.61
CA ASN A 97 -17.68 3.26 -24.46
C ASN A 97 -16.59 4.34 -24.37
N PHE A 98 -16.85 5.54 -24.90
CA PHE A 98 -16.03 6.73 -24.69
C PHE A 98 -16.31 7.37 -23.32
N GLY A 99 -16.19 6.54 -22.26
CA GLY A 99 -16.37 7.00 -20.89
C GLY A 99 -15.22 7.89 -20.45
N SER A 100 -15.57 9.10 -20.07
CA SER A 100 -14.82 10.03 -19.19
C SER A 100 -13.32 10.20 -19.50
N GLY A 101 -12.98 11.05 -20.46
CA GLY A 101 -11.59 11.34 -20.84
C GLY A 101 -10.75 12.07 -19.76
N GLU A 102 -11.37 12.65 -18.74
CA GLU A 102 -10.64 13.42 -17.71
C GLU A 102 -10.05 12.53 -16.63
N SER A 103 -10.78 11.53 -16.16
CA SER A 103 -10.26 10.54 -15.22
C SER A 103 -9.15 9.66 -15.82
N SER A 104 -9.18 9.45 -17.15
CA SER A 104 -8.23 8.55 -17.80
C SER A 104 -6.79 9.12 -17.87
N GLN A 105 -6.61 10.45 -18.01
CA GLN A 105 -5.27 11.04 -18.09
C GLN A 105 -4.60 11.10 -16.72
N THR A 106 -5.36 11.43 -15.69
CA THR A 106 -4.86 11.45 -14.30
C THR A 106 -4.58 10.03 -13.79
N ASP A 107 -5.46 9.08 -14.09
CA ASP A 107 -5.23 7.67 -13.75
C ASP A 107 -4.00 7.11 -14.48
N LEU A 108 -3.83 7.47 -15.75
CA LEU A 108 -2.62 7.13 -16.50
C LEU A 108 -1.36 7.70 -15.82
N ALA A 109 -1.41 8.95 -15.34
CA ALA A 109 -0.28 9.56 -14.64
C ALA A 109 0.04 8.83 -13.33
N VAL A 110 -0.96 8.38 -12.57
CA VAL A 110 -0.74 7.53 -11.38
C VAL A 110 -0.05 6.21 -11.76
N HIS A 111 -0.48 5.58 -12.85
CA HIS A 111 0.16 4.37 -13.33
C HIS A 111 1.59 4.62 -13.83
N VAL A 112 1.82 5.74 -14.52
CA VAL A 112 3.16 6.15 -14.94
C VAL A 112 4.05 6.40 -13.72
N MET A 113 3.58 7.14 -12.71
CA MET A 113 4.33 7.42 -11.47
C MET A 113 4.77 6.13 -10.75
N LYS A 114 3.94 5.07 -10.79
CA LYS A 114 4.26 3.75 -10.22
C LYS A 114 5.00 2.82 -11.18
N SER A 115 5.24 3.25 -12.43
CA SER A 115 5.92 2.41 -13.42
C SER A 115 7.41 2.30 -13.14
N ARG A 116 8.00 1.17 -13.55
CA ARG A 116 9.45 0.95 -13.40
C ARG A 116 10.26 2.04 -14.09
N GLN A 117 9.90 2.40 -15.31
CA GLN A 117 10.63 3.39 -16.10
C GLN A 117 10.68 4.77 -15.43
N PHE A 118 9.56 5.22 -14.87
CA PHE A 118 9.48 6.49 -14.15
C PHE A 118 10.31 6.46 -12.87
N VAL A 119 10.12 5.43 -12.03
CA VAL A 119 10.83 5.31 -10.74
C VAL A 119 12.33 5.18 -10.96
N GLU A 120 12.78 4.40 -11.93
CA GLU A 120 14.20 4.27 -12.28
C GLU A 120 14.79 5.62 -12.76
N SER A 121 14.07 6.33 -13.64
CA SER A 121 14.45 7.67 -14.08
C SER A 121 14.52 8.67 -12.93
N PHE A 122 13.55 8.61 -12.00
CA PHE A 122 13.48 9.45 -10.81
C PHE A 122 14.67 9.20 -9.86
N ILE A 123 14.96 7.91 -9.56
CA ILE A 123 16.10 7.52 -8.72
C ILE A 123 17.42 7.98 -9.32
N ASN A 124 17.61 7.79 -10.61
CA ASN A 124 18.84 8.17 -11.30
C ASN A 124 18.99 9.70 -11.41
N LYS A 125 17.90 10.42 -11.72
CA LYS A 125 17.92 11.89 -11.88
C LYS A 125 18.30 12.61 -10.59
N HIS A 126 17.85 12.09 -9.45
CA HIS A 126 18.02 12.71 -8.14
C HIS A 126 19.08 12.01 -7.26
N ASP A 127 19.86 11.08 -7.82
CA ASP A 127 20.91 10.30 -7.12
C ASP A 127 20.41 9.61 -5.84
N LEU A 128 19.23 8.97 -5.90
CA LEU A 128 18.54 8.43 -4.75
C LEU A 128 18.96 7.00 -4.38
N LEU A 129 19.85 6.35 -5.14
CA LEU A 129 20.19 4.95 -4.94
C LEU A 129 20.78 4.71 -3.53
N VAL A 130 21.73 5.51 -3.10
CA VAL A 130 22.37 5.38 -1.80
C VAL A 130 21.42 5.74 -0.65
N PRO A 131 20.74 6.90 -0.67
CA PRO A 131 19.71 7.19 0.32
C PRO A 131 18.66 6.09 0.44
N LEU A 132 18.18 5.54 -0.69
CA LEU A 132 17.11 4.55 -0.71
C LEU A 132 17.53 3.19 -0.17
N MET A 133 18.74 2.73 -0.52
CA MET A 133 19.16 1.35 -0.30
C MET A 133 20.09 1.15 0.88
N ALA A 134 20.81 2.20 1.31
CA ALA A 134 21.80 2.12 2.39
C ALA A 134 21.40 2.91 3.65
N ALA A 135 20.33 3.71 3.64
CA ALA A 135 19.93 4.42 4.84
C ALA A 135 19.24 3.49 5.86
N LYS A 136 19.64 3.59 7.13
CA LYS A 136 19.01 2.89 8.26
C LYS A 136 18.39 3.82 9.32
N GLY A 137 18.61 5.13 9.18
CA GLY A 137 18.08 6.11 10.12
C GLY A 137 18.39 7.54 9.74
N TRP A 138 18.05 8.44 10.64
CA TRP A 138 18.30 9.87 10.48
C TRP A 138 18.68 10.48 11.82
N ASP A 139 19.75 11.30 11.82
CA ASP A 139 20.19 12.06 12.98
C ASP A 139 19.52 13.45 12.96
N LEU A 140 18.69 13.69 13.97
CA LEU A 140 17.96 14.95 14.16
C LEU A 140 18.90 16.14 14.43
N ALA A 141 19.99 15.91 15.18
CA ALA A 141 20.86 16.99 15.62
C ALA A 141 21.67 17.58 14.47
N ASN A 142 22.17 16.72 13.58
CA ASN A 142 23.01 17.11 12.46
C ASN A 142 22.26 17.17 11.13
N ASN A 143 20.98 16.77 11.11
CA ASN A 143 20.16 16.62 9.90
C ASN A 143 20.86 15.78 8.80
N THR A 144 21.47 14.67 9.22
CA THR A 144 22.19 13.76 8.32
C THR A 144 21.56 12.38 8.32
N LEU A 145 21.59 11.70 7.17
CA LEU A 145 21.19 10.30 7.07
C LEU A 145 22.26 9.41 7.72
N ILE A 146 21.78 8.46 8.51
CA ILE A 146 22.62 7.40 9.06
C ILE A 146 22.63 6.26 8.04
N LEU A 147 23.76 6.04 7.40
CA LEU A 147 23.94 4.96 6.44
C LEU A 147 24.36 3.67 7.15
N ASP A 148 24.05 2.56 6.53
CA ASP A 148 24.52 1.24 6.97
C ASP A 148 25.92 0.97 6.43
N GLU A 149 26.91 1.05 7.30
CA GLU A 149 28.32 0.86 6.94
C GLU A 149 28.64 -0.59 6.54
N GLU A 150 27.77 -1.55 6.86
CA GLU A 150 27.89 -2.93 6.39
C GLU A 150 27.49 -3.08 4.91
N LEU A 151 26.59 -2.20 4.43
CA LEU A 151 26.10 -2.22 3.06
C LEU A 151 26.84 -1.24 2.14
N TYR A 152 27.26 -0.09 2.69
CA TYR A 152 27.84 1.00 1.90
C TYR A 152 28.91 1.76 2.68
N ASN A 153 30.10 1.84 2.11
CA ASN A 153 31.18 2.65 2.67
C ASN A 153 31.07 4.10 2.21
N SER A 154 30.65 4.98 3.12
CA SER A 154 30.49 6.42 2.82
C SER A 154 31.80 7.14 2.49
N ALA A 155 32.96 6.63 2.90
CA ALA A 155 34.26 7.24 2.62
C ALA A 155 34.80 6.88 1.23
N THR A 156 34.56 5.65 0.75
CA THR A 156 35.04 5.18 -0.56
C THR A 156 33.97 5.24 -1.65
N GLY A 157 32.71 5.35 -1.28
CA GLY A 157 31.58 5.30 -2.21
C GLY A 157 31.27 3.90 -2.74
N GLU A 158 31.76 2.85 -2.09
CA GLU A 158 31.64 1.48 -2.55
C GLU A 158 30.55 0.70 -1.80
N TRP A 159 29.85 -0.17 -2.53
CA TRP A 159 28.90 -1.11 -1.97
C TRP A 159 29.62 -2.36 -1.47
N LEU A 160 29.40 -2.70 -0.20
CA LEU A 160 30.11 -3.78 0.50
C LEU A 160 29.32 -5.09 0.56
N ARG A 161 28.06 -5.08 0.15
CA ARG A 161 27.21 -6.27 0.22
C ARG A 161 27.74 -7.38 -0.69
N GLU A 162 27.60 -8.63 -0.24
CA GLU A 162 27.95 -9.80 -1.06
C GLU A 162 26.97 -9.99 -2.23
N PRO A 163 27.46 -10.30 -3.44
CA PRO A 163 26.59 -10.63 -4.57
C PRO A 163 25.78 -11.90 -4.29
N ASP A 164 24.49 -11.90 -4.64
CA ASP A 164 23.59 -13.04 -4.53
C ASP A 164 22.87 -13.30 -5.85
N GLY A 165 23.26 -14.34 -6.56
CA GLY A 165 22.72 -14.71 -7.87
C GLY A 165 22.93 -13.61 -8.91
N LEU A 166 21.81 -13.02 -9.42
CA LEU A 166 21.84 -11.91 -10.39
C LEU A 166 22.02 -10.54 -9.73
N ARG A 167 22.00 -10.48 -8.40
CA ARG A 167 22.18 -9.25 -7.62
C ARG A 167 23.66 -9.03 -7.33
N GLY A 168 24.23 -7.98 -7.91
CA GLY A 168 25.61 -7.58 -7.65
C GLY A 168 25.81 -6.91 -6.29
N ALA A 169 27.03 -6.48 -6.00
CA ALA A 169 27.30 -5.66 -4.82
C ALA A 169 26.51 -4.33 -4.88
N THR A 170 26.50 -3.66 -6.02
CA THR A 170 25.65 -2.48 -6.25
C THR A 170 24.20 -2.90 -6.42
N PRO A 171 23.24 -2.28 -5.68
CA PRO A 171 21.82 -2.54 -5.88
C PRO A 171 21.38 -2.26 -7.31
N THR A 172 20.56 -3.18 -7.84
CA THR A 172 20.05 -3.03 -9.21
C THR A 172 18.88 -2.05 -9.24
N ALA A 173 18.61 -1.50 -10.43
CA ALA A 173 17.44 -0.64 -10.65
C ALA A 173 16.12 -1.35 -10.28
N GLN A 174 16.04 -2.67 -10.47
CA GLN A 174 14.86 -3.46 -10.08
C GLN A 174 14.69 -3.53 -8.56
N GLU A 175 15.77 -3.74 -7.80
CA GLU A 175 15.72 -3.75 -6.33
C GLU A 175 15.30 -2.38 -5.80
N ALA A 176 15.91 -1.31 -6.33
CA ALA A 176 15.58 0.06 -5.96
C ALA A 176 14.11 0.39 -6.29
N PHE A 177 13.59 -0.04 -7.44
CA PHE A 177 12.18 0.10 -7.81
C PHE A 177 11.26 -0.61 -6.81
N GLU A 178 11.58 -1.84 -6.42
CA GLU A 178 10.74 -2.61 -5.50
C GLU A 178 10.68 -1.95 -4.12
N VAL A 179 11.81 -1.51 -3.57
CA VAL A 179 11.87 -0.81 -2.28
C VAL A 179 11.09 0.50 -2.35
N PHE A 180 11.34 1.31 -3.39
CA PHE A 180 10.68 2.61 -3.55
C PHE A 180 9.16 2.47 -3.65
N ASN A 181 8.68 1.54 -4.45
CA ASN A 181 7.24 1.39 -4.71
C ASN A 181 6.48 0.70 -3.56
N LYS A 182 7.13 -0.18 -2.79
CA LYS A 182 6.49 -0.89 -1.67
C LYS A 182 6.58 -0.13 -0.34
N GLU A 183 7.70 0.52 -0.08
CA GLU A 183 8.01 1.06 1.24
C GLU A 183 7.95 2.59 1.31
N VAL A 184 8.30 3.26 0.23
CA VAL A 184 8.47 4.71 0.19
C VAL A 184 7.27 5.42 -0.40
N LEU A 185 6.90 5.10 -1.64
CA LEU A 185 5.84 5.79 -2.39
C LEU A 185 4.45 5.22 -2.07
N SER A 186 3.51 6.10 -1.77
CA SER A 186 2.08 5.75 -1.70
C SER A 186 1.27 6.81 -2.44
N VAL A 187 0.45 6.37 -3.40
CA VAL A 187 -0.50 7.23 -4.11
C VAL A 187 -1.89 6.64 -3.92
N SER A 188 -2.79 7.43 -3.37
CA SER A 188 -4.19 7.08 -3.13
C SER A 188 -5.13 8.12 -3.69
N GLN A 189 -6.30 7.69 -4.16
CA GLN A 189 -7.37 8.57 -4.58
C GLN A 189 -8.52 8.49 -3.59
N ASP A 190 -9.01 9.63 -3.17
CA ASP A 190 -10.30 9.73 -2.48
C ASP A 190 -11.42 9.69 -3.53
N LYS A 191 -12.26 8.65 -3.43
CA LYS A 191 -13.34 8.42 -4.40
C LYS A 191 -14.49 9.42 -4.28
N GLU A 192 -14.66 10.06 -3.13
CA GLU A 192 -15.72 11.03 -2.89
C GLU A 192 -15.36 12.40 -3.45
N SER A 193 -14.15 12.86 -3.17
CA SER A 193 -13.66 14.16 -3.64
C SER A 193 -12.99 14.13 -5.02
N GLY A 194 -12.56 12.93 -5.47
CA GLY A 194 -11.77 12.77 -6.70
C GLY A 194 -10.32 13.23 -6.57
N LEU A 195 -9.90 13.70 -5.39
CA LEU A 195 -8.56 14.19 -5.14
C LEU A 195 -7.56 13.05 -4.95
N TYR A 196 -6.30 13.33 -5.25
CA TYR A 196 -5.20 12.38 -5.10
C TYR A 196 -4.29 12.82 -3.97
N THR A 197 -3.86 11.88 -3.15
CA THR A 197 -2.83 12.09 -2.13
C THR A 197 -1.58 11.33 -2.54
N VAL A 198 -0.49 12.06 -2.78
CA VAL A 198 0.85 11.50 -2.99
C VAL A 198 1.61 11.61 -1.68
N SER A 199 2.17 10.50 -1.24
CA SER A 199 2.85 10.39 0.05
C SER A 199 4.19 9.71 -0.11
N VAL A 200 5.19 10.21 0.62
CA VAL A 200 6.51 9.58 0.77
C VAL A 200 6.77 9.30 2.23
N LYS A 201 7.16 8.07 2.53
CA LYS A 201 7.62 7.64 3.85
C LYS A 201 9.13 7.51 3.84
N TYR A 202 9.79 8.19 4.77
CA TYR A 202 11.25 8.12 4.84
C TYR A 202 11.77 8.42 6.24
N TYR A 203 13.04 8.13 6.50
CA TYR A 203 13.68 8.36 7.80
C TYR A 203 13.79 9.85 8.14
N SER A 204 14.16 10.69 7.17
CA SER A 204 14.26 12.13 7.33
C SER A 204 12.98 12.84 6.87
N PRO A 205 12.39 13.71 7.70
CA PRO A 205 11.21 14.49 7.31
C PRO A 205 11.51 15.47 6.16
N TYR A 206 12.72 16.03 6.11
CA TYR A 206 13.15 16.94 5.05
C TYR A 206 13.25 16.24 3.70
N VAL A 207 13.86 15.05 3.69
CA VAL A 207 13.98 14.23 2.48
C VAL A 207 12.62 13.75 2.01
N ALA A 208 11.74 13.34 2.94
CA ALA A 208 10.37 12.93 2.60
C ALA A 208 9.60 14.06 1.91
N GLN A 209 9.64 15.29 2.45
CA GLN A 209 9.03 16.47 1.84
C GLN A 209 9.61 16.77 0.46
N GLN A 210 10.92 16.76 0.34
CA GLN A 210 11.62 17.04 -0.90
C GLN A 210 11.28 16.04 -2.01
N TRP A 211 11.21 14.74 -1.68
CA TRP A 211 10.87 13.70 -2.64
C TRP A 211 9.43 13.81 -3.13
N VAL A 212 8.48 14.22 -2.27
CA VAL A 212 7.10 14.49 -2.72
C VAL A 212 7.08 15.64 -3.73
N ASN A 213 7.79 16.74 -3.46
CA ASN A 213 7.88 17.86 -4.41
C ASN A 213 8.45 17.40 -5.76
N TRP A 214 9.58 16.71 -5.74
CA TRP A 214 10.21 16.20 -6.97
C TRP A 214 9.32 15.23 -7.75
N LEU A 215 8.58 14.35 -7.05
CA LEU A 215 7.65 13.42 -7.70
C LEU A 215 6.54 14.16 -8.44
N ILE A 216 5.99 15.24 -7.85
CA ILE A 216 4.93 16.03 -8.46
C ILE A 216 5.46 16.80 -9.67
N GLU A 217 6.63 17.42 -9.54
CA GLU A 217 7.28 18.13 -10.66
C GLU A 217 7.60 17.18 -11.80
N ASP A 218 8.20 16.02 -11.50
CA ASP A 218 8.63 15.06 -12.51
C ASP A 218 7.46 14.41 -13.23
N ILE A 219 6.39 14.04 -12.53
CA ILE A 219 5.23 13.45 -13.19
C ILE A 219 4.51 14.47 -14.09
N ASN A 220 4.36 15.71 -13.64
CA ASN A 220 3.80 16.78 -14.49
C ASN A 220 4.65 16.99 -15.74
N LYS A 221 5.98 17.05 -15.59
CA LYS A 221 6.93 17.18 -16.69
C LYS A 221 6.85 16.00 -17.67
N VAL A 222 6.90 14.78 -17.18
CA VAL A 222 6.88 13.56 -18.02
C VAL A 222 5.56 13.48 -18.80
N MET A 223 4.44 13.75 -18.17
CA MET A 223 3.13 13.72 -18.85
C MET A 223 2.99 14.84 -19.86
N ARG A 224 3.48 16.02 -19.56
CA ARG A 224 3.55 17.16 -20.50
C ARG A 224 4.40 16.85 -21.72
N GLU A 225 5.62 16.37 -21.54
CA GLU A 225 6.54 16.01 -22.62
C GLU A 225 5.96 14.90 -23.52
N ARG A 226 5.29 13.93 -22.91
CA ARG A 226 4.59 12.87 -23.62
C ARG A 226 3.47 13.43 -24.49
N THR A 227 2.63 14.30 -23.96
CA THR A 227 1.55 14.94 -24.71
C THR A 227 2.08 15.83 -25.83
N ILE A 228 3.10 16.64 -25.60
CA ILE A 228 3.75 17.46 -26.64
C ILE A 228 4.25 16.56 -27.78
N LYS A 229 4.91 15.45 -27.46
CA LYS A 229 5.42 14.52 -28.46
C LYS A 229 4.30 13.86 -29.26
N GLU A 230 3.27 13.34 -28.60
CA GLU A 230 2.13 12.71 -29.25
C GLU A 230 1.36 13.69 -30.14
N THR A 231 1.08 14.90 -29.63
CA THR A 231 0.35 15.95 -30.36
C THR A 231 1.14 16.43 -31.57
N SER A 232 2.46 16.63 -31.43
CA SER A 232 3.32 17.02 -32.55
C SER A 232 3.36 15.95 -33.67
N GLN A 233 3.36 14.68 -33.29
CA GLN A 233 3.28 13.57 -34.26
C GLN A 233 1.93 13.56 -34.98
N ASN A 234 0.82 13.76 -34.23
CA ASN A 234 -0.52 13.84 -34.79
C ASN A 234 -0.66 15.02 -35.77
N LEU A 235 -0.15 16.20 -35.40
CA LEU A 235 -0.15 17.38 -36.28
C LEU A 235 0.62 17.11 -37.57
N LYS A 236 1.79 16.50 -37.49
CA LYS A 236 2.58 16.12 -38.68
C LYS A 236 1.80 15.17 -39.60
N TYR A 237 1.14 14.17 -39.01
CA TYR A 237 0.31 13.23 -39.75
C TYR A 237 -0.88 13.92 -40.42
N LEU A 238 -1.65 14.74 -39.67
CA LEU A 238 -2.82 15.46 -40.16
C LEU A 238 -2.43 16.42 -41.32
N ASN A 239 -1.34 17.16 -41.19
CA ASN A 239 -0.85 18.03 -42.26
C ASN A 239 -0.46 17.24 -43.52
N THR A 240 0.12 16.05 -43.37
CA THR A 240 0.46 15.20 -44.51
C THR A 240 -0.81 14.66 -45.21
N GLN A 241 -1.84 14.32 -44.46
CA GLN A 241 -3.12 13.85 -45.03
C GLN A 241 -3.88 15.01 -45.68
N LEU A 242 -3.87 16.18 -45.10
CA LEU A 242 -4.47 17.39 -45.68
C LEU A 242 -3.93 17.68 -47.09
N GLN A 243 -2.60 17.58 -47.29
CA GLN A 243 -1.95 17.78 -48.58
C GLN A 243 -2.34 16.75 -49.64
N LYS A 244 -2.69 15.54 -49.22
CA LYS A 244 -3.09 14.41 -50.11
C LYS A 244 -4.57 14.40 -50.45
N THR A 245 -5.40 15.16 -49.73
CA THR A 245 -6.85 15.15 -49.84
C THR A 245 -7.34 16.27 -50.72
N ALA A 246 -8.01 15.93 -51.84
CA ALA A 246 -8.61 16.89 -52.78
C ALA A 246 -10.10 17.21 -52.46
N ILE A 247 -10.71 16.47 -51.49
CA ILE A 247 -12.12 16.62 -51.16
C ILE A 247 -12.30 17.74 -50.11
N ALA A 248 -13.00 18.81 -50.47
CA ALA A 248 -13.15 20.05 -49.66
C ALA A 248 -13.77 19.75 -48.26
N GLU A 249 -14.73 18.85 -48.18
CA GLU A 249 -15.38 18.47 -46.92
C GLU A 249 -14.43 17.76 -45.94
N MET A 250 -13.56 16.89 -46.45
CA MET A 250 -12.49 16.27 -45.66
C MET A 250 -11.42 17.27 -45.24
N GLN A 251 -11.05 18.23 -46.12
CA GLN A 251 -10.12 19.29 -45.75
C GLN A 251 -10.65 20.11 -44.58
N SER A 252 -11.92 20.48 -44.59
CA SER A 252 -12.57 21.22 -43.48
C SER A 252 -12.47 20.44 -42.16
N THR A 253 -12.66 19.11 -42.21
CA THR A 253 -12.52 18.25 -41.03
C THR A 253 -11.06 18.20 -40.54
N PHE A 254 -10.09 18.07 -41.44
CA PHE A 254 -8.69 18.10 -41.07
C PHE A 254 -8.27 19.44 -40.45
N TYR A 255 -8.74 20.58 -40.97
CA TYR A 255 -8.46 21.87 -40.35
C TYR A 255 -8.99 21.95 -38.93
N LYS A 256 -10.20 21.47 -38.62
CA LYS A 256 -10.73 21.46 -37.26
C LYS A 256 -9.90 20.56 -36.33
N LEU A 257 -9.48 19.38 -36.78
CA LEU A 257 -8.60 18.51 -35.99
C LEU A 257 -7.24 19.13 -35.74
N ILE A 258 -6.65 19.82 -36.75
CA ILE A 258 -5.38 20.54 -36.60
C ILE A 258 -5.54 21.67 -35.59
N GLU A 259 -6.64 22.43 -35.65
CA GLU A 259 -6.92 23.50 -34.70
C GLU A 259 -7.00 22.95 -33.25
N GLU A 260 -7.74 21.87 -33.04
CA GLU A 260 -7.83 21.21 -31.70
C GLU A 260 -6.48 20.70 -31.22
N GLN A 261 -5.70 20.03 -32.08
CA GLN A 261 -4.38 19.53 -31.71
C GLN A 261 -3.39 20.68 -31.45
N THR A 262 -3.44 21.78 -32.24
CA THR A 262 -2.62 22.97 -32.00
C THR A 262 -2.95 23.62 -30.68
N LYS A 263 -4.23 23.74 -30.33
CA LYS A 263 -4.65 24.26 -29.04
C LYS A 263 -4.14 23.38 -27.89
N SER A 264 -4.25 22.06 -28.02
CA SER A 264 -3.70 21.10 -27.04
C SER A 264 -2.20 21.24 -26.86
N LEU A 265 -1.45 21.39 -27.96
CA LEU A 265 -0.01 21.60 -27.93
C LEU A 265 0.36 22.91 -27.19
N MET A 266 -0.29 24.02 -27.56
CA MET A 266 -0.06 25.33 -26.94
C MET A 266 -0.31 25.32 -25.45
N LEU A 267 -1.39 24.62 -25.00
CA LEU A 267 -1.70 24.49 -23.58
C LEU A 267 -0.66 23.63 -22.84
N ALA A 268 -0.22 22.53 -23.46
CA ALA A 268 0.82 21.69 -22.89
C ALA A 268 2.16 22.43 -22.75
N GLU A 269 2.49 23.36 -23.66
CA GLU A 269 3.72 24.17 -23.59
C GLU A 269 3.72 25.19 -22.47
N VAL A 270 2.55 25.72 -22.08
CA VAL A 270 2.42 26.83 -21.11
C VAL A 270 2.13 26.34 -19.68
N GLN A 271 1.53 25.17 -19.50
CA GLN A 271 1.10 24.68 -18.20
C GLN A 271 2.22 23.90 -17.49
N ASP A 272 2.67 24.39 -16.33
CA ASP A 272 3.60 23.65 -15.46
C ASP A 272 2.88 22.56 -14.68
N GLU A 273 1.69 22.83 -14.14
CA GLU A 273 0.81 21.87 -13.48
C GLU A 273 -0.09 21.16 -14.52
N PHE A 274 0.52 20.26 -15.30
CA PHE A 274 -0.10 19.71 -16.50
C PHE A 274 -1.15 18.63 -16.22
N VAL A 275 -0.88 17.70 -15.31
CA VAL A 275 -1.80 16.59 -14.97
C VAL A 275 -2.28 16.66 -13.52
N PHE A 276 -1.46 17.19 -12.63
CA PHE A 276 -1.79 17.42 -11.25
C PHE A 276 -1.60 18.88 -10.85
N LYS A 277 -2.64 19.45 -10.26
CA LYS A 277 -2.61 20.76 -9.62
C LYS A 277 -2.44 20.59 -8.12
N ILE A 278 -1.50 21.29 -7.53
CA ILE A 278 -1.26 21.24 -6.09
C ILE A 278 -2.36 22.02 -5.36
N ILE A 279 -3.15 21.32 -4.53
CA ILE A 279 -4.16 21.92 -3.65
C ILE A 279 -3.54 22.22 -2.29
N ASP A 280 -2.79 21.24 -1.74
CA ASP A 280 -2.04 21.39 -0.51
C ASP A 280 -0.61 20.88 -0.72
N PRO A 281 0.39 21.76 -0.65
CA PRO A 281 1.77 21.37 -0.85
C PRO A 281 2.29 20.52 0.31
N PRO A 282 3.32 19.68 0.09
CA PRO A 282 3.86 18.85 1.15
C PRO A 282 4.52 19.72 2.21
N VAL A 283 4.10 19.53 3.45
CA VAL A 283 4.67 20.17 4.64
C VAL A 283 5.67 19.27 5.33
N LEU A 284 6.58 19.87 6.08
CA LEU A 284 7.55 19.13 6.91
C LEU A 284 6.82 18.38 8.01
N PRO A 285 6.85 17.03 8.06
CA PRO A 285 6.17 16.28 9.10
C PRO A 285 6.89 16.42 10.45
N GLU A 286 6.22 17.00 11.44
CA GLU A 286 6.75 17.16 12.80
C GLU A 286 6.63 15.86 13.61
N ILE A 287 5.64 15.03 13.31
CA ILE A 287 5.32 13.81 14.04
C ILE A 287 5.67 12.58 13.17
N LYS A 288 6.35 11.60 13.80
CA LYS A 288 6.62 10.33 13.13
C LYS A 288 5.33 9.58 12.79
N SER A 289 5.29 9.01 11.61
CA SER A 289 4.18 8.18 11.12
C SER A 289 4.29 6.72 11.61
N SER A 290 5.51 6.20 11.76
CA SER A 290 5.79 4.80 12.08
C SER A 290 7.12 4.69 12.86
N PRO A 291 7.29 3.64 13.70
CA PRO A 291 6.33 2.65 14.14
C PRO A 291 5.36 3.20 15.20
N LYS A 292 4.14 2.65 15.23
CA LYS A 292 3.19 2.91 16.33
C LYS A 292 3.59 2.08 17.55
N ARG A 293 4.58 2.55 18.34
CA ARG A 293 5.18 1.82 19.46
C ARG A 293 4.15 1.33 20.47
N THR A 294 3.12 2.12 20.76
CA THR A 294 2.02 1.74 21.65
C THR A 294 1.28 0.48 21.17
N MET A 295 1.03 0.36 19.86
CA MET A 295 0.39 -0.83 19.29
C MET A 295 1.28 -2.05 19.37
N ILE A 296 2.59 -1.92 19.14
CA ILE A 296 3.56 -3.02 19.25
C ILE A 296 3.59 -3.55 20.69
N CYS A 297 3.68 -2.65 21.69
CA CYS A 297 3.68 -3.03 23.10
C CYS A 297 2.35 -3.70 23.51
N LEU A 298 1.22 -3.17 23.05
CA LEU A 298 -0.10 -3.75 23.34
C LEU A 298 -0.24 -5.15 22.75
N LEU A 299 0.13 -5.33 21.47
CA LEU A 299 0.10 -6.65 20.83
C LEU A 299 1.05 -7.64 21.49
N GLY A 300 2.26 -7.19 21.88
CA GLY A 300 3.22 -8.03 22.58
C GLY A 300 2.71 -8.49 23.95
N THR A 301 2.09 -7.61 24.74
CA THR A 301 1.50 -7.96 26.04
C THR A 301 0.34 -8.93 25.89
N VAL A 302 -0.57 -8.70 24.92
CA VAL A 302 -1.69 -9.62 24.67
C VAL A 302 -1.19 -11.00 24.22
N LEU A 303 -0.18 -11.03 23.34
CA LEU A 303 0.43 -12.29 22.91
C LEU A 303 1.05 -13.06 24.08
N GLY A 304 1.79 -12.38 24.97
CA GLY A 304 2.37 -12.96 26.18
C GLY A 304 1.30 -13.53 27.12
N PHE A 305 0.18 -12.84 27.27
CA PHE A 305 -0.95 -13.29 28.07
C PHE A 305 -1.60 -14.56 27.49
N VAL A 306 -1.88 -14.59 26.19
CA VAL A 306 -2.46 -15.75 25.52
C VAL A 306 -1.53 -16.95 25.59
N LEU A 307 -0.23 -16.77 25.35
CA LEU A 307 0.76 -17.82 25.47
C LEU A 307 0.84 -18.36 26.92
N GLY A 308 0.78 -17.48 27.91
CA GLY A 308 0.73 -17.90 29.32
C GLY A 308 -0.47 -18.79 29.64
N MET A 309 -1.66 -18.45 29.10
CA MET A 309 -2.84 -19.30 29.23
C MET A 309 -2.66 -20.67 28.58
N VAL A 310 -2.13 -20.69 27.34
CA VAL A 310 -1.88 -21.94 26.60
C VAL A 310 -0.92 -22.85 27.36
N VAL A 311 0.17 -22.31 27.91
CA VAL A 311 1.15 -23.07 28.69
C VAL A 311 0.50 -23.72 29.91
N ILE A 312 -0.40 -23.03 30.62
CA ILE A 312 -1.12 -23.59 31.77
C ILE A 312 -2.07 -24.72 31.33
N LEU A 313 -2.80 -24.51 30.23
CA LEU A 313 -3.72 -25.55 29.70
C LEU A 313 -2.96 -26.80 29.26
N LEU A 314 -1.83 -26.64 28.59
CA LEU A 314 -0.97 -27.76 28.21
C LEU A 314 -0.45 -28.51 29.45
N LYS A 315 0.01 -27.76 30.48
CA LYS A 315 0.47 -28.37 31.74
C LYS A 315 -0.64 -29.17 32.43
N LEU A 316 -1.87 -28.71 32.34
CA LEU A 316 -3.04 -29.47 32.86
C LEU A 316 -3.29 -30.72 32.05
N PHE A 317 -3.29 -30.63 30.75
CA PHE A 317 -3.52 -31.75 29.84
C PHE A 317 -2.50 -32.87 30.08
N PHE A 318 -1.22 -32.52 30.15
CA PHE A 318 -0.17 -33.52 30.44
C PHE A 318 -0.27 -34.11 31.86
N ARG A 319 -0.68 -33.30 32.84
CA ARG A 319 -0.88 -33.80 34.21
C ARG A 319 -2.05 -34.76 34.31
N LYS A 320 -3.17 -34.50 33.58
CA LYS A 320 -4.34 -35.39 33.54
C LYS A 320 -4.03 -36.72 32.84
N ASN A 321 -3.16 -36.69 31.80
CA ASN A 321 -2.71 -37.88 31.10
C ASN A 321 -1.77 -38.76 31.94
N ASN A 322 -0.84 -38.17 32.69
CA ASN A 322 0.06 -38.95 33.55
C ASN A 322 -0.67 -39.61 34.72
N CYS A 323 -1.72 -38.99 35.31
CA CYS A 323 -2.54 -39.63 36.32
C CYS A 323 -3.42 -40.81 35.81
N LYS A 324 -3.67 -40.89 34.48
CA LYS A 324 -4.37 -42.03 33.88
C LYS A 324 -3.47 -43.26 33.66
N ILE A 325 -2.15 -43.03 33.50
CA ILE A 325 -1.17 -44.09 33.25
C ILE A 325 -0.76 -44.79 34.58
N ASP A 326 -0.75 -44.06 35.72
CA ASP A 326 -0.43 -44.62 37.02
C ASP A 326 -1.58 -45.44 37.67
N ASN A 327 -2.79 -45.40 37.10
CA ASN A 327 -3.97 -46.13 37.60
C ASN A 327 -4.42 -47.29 36.68
N SER A 328 -3.65 -47.68 35.69
CA SER A 328 -3.87 -48.88 34.86
C SER A 328 -2.73 -49.90 35.08
#